data_c149badc9bb18ec8ca0e63dac96146dc
#
_entry.id   c149badc9bb18ec8ca0e63dac96146dc
#
_cell.length_a   1.000
_cell.length_b   1.000
_cell.length_c   1.000
_cell.angle_alpha   90.00
_cell.angle_beta   90.00
_cell.angle_gamma   90.00
#
_symmetry.space_group_name_H-M   'P 1'
#
loop_
_entity.id
_entity.type
_entity.pdbx_description
1 polymer ?
#
loop_
_entity_poly.entity_id
_entity_poly.type
_entity_poly.pdbx_seq_one_letter_code
_entity_poly.pdbx_strand_id
1 'polypeptide(L)'
;MPDNELNFKSLLDAIRRQESSVNRDDPNEVTKPLPLVNPESGARGPMQVVPEAAMDPGYAEYGAKNVFDIAEGMFGQKFDRNEQTAKDLLDIPEVNRAYAEAYMRAMIQRFDGDIDKAVGAYNAGPGRMLGADGKYYNLPEETQDYIGNVRQYYNQSTGDNYGITVSPTPRLRPGSVRPKMRPAGLLG
;
A
#
# COMPACT_ATOMS: atom_id res chain seq x y z
N MET A 1 -3.05 30.06 -6.50
CA MET A 1 -3.67 28.79 -6.11
C MET A 1 -2.75 28.23 -5.06
N PRO A 2 -3.18 27.89 -3.84
CA PRO A 2 -2.31 27.20 -2.92
C PRO A 2 -1.97 25.85 -3.58
N ASP A 3 -0.68 25.56 -3.67
CA ASP A 3 -0.16 24.28 -4.13
C ASP A 3 -0.73 23.21 -3.20
N ASN A 4 -1.60 22.36 -3.75
CA ASN A 4 -2.23 21.28 -3.00
C ASN A 4 -1.17 20.19 -2.83
N GLU A 5 -0.22 20.44 -1.91
CA GLU A 5 0.83 19.49 -1.59
C GLU A 5 0.19 18.23 -0.97
N LEU A 6 0.47 17.07 -1.57
CA LEU A 6 -0.05 15.80 -1.09
C LEU A 6 0.27 15.61 0.39
N ASN A 7 -0.76 15.50 1.22
CA ASN A 7 -0.58 15.11 2.62
C ASN A 7 -0.25 13.61 2.70
N PHE A 8 1.04 13.32 2.63
CA PHE A 8 1.53 11.95 2.56
C PHE A 8 1.15 11.10 3.79
N LYS A 9 1.08 11.73 4.98
CA LYS A 9 0.63 11.05 6.20
C LYS A 9 -0.82 10.59 6.04
N SER A 10 -1.69 11.47 5.56
CA SER A 10 -3.11 11.16 5.33
C SER A 10 -3.29 10.10 4.24
N LEU A 11 -2.43 10.07 3.21
CA LEU A 11 -2.44 9.01 2.21
C LEU A 11 -2.12 7.65 2.83
N LEU A 12 -1.08 7.56 3.66
CA LEU A 12 -0.73 6.31 4.34
C LEU A 12 -1.82 5.88 5.34
N ASP A 13 -2.47 6.82 6.02
CA ASP A 13 -3.57 6.52 6.93
C ASP A 13 -4.80 6.01 6.16
N ALA A 14 -5.07 6.55 4.97
CA ALA A 14 -6.12 6.05 4.08
C ALA A 14 -5.85 4.62 3.57
N ILE A 15 -4.60 4.34 3.16
CA ILE A 15 -4.17 2.99 2.78
C ILE A 15 -4.30 2.04 3.97
N ARG A 16 -3.80 2.41 5.15
CA ARG A 16 -3.93 1.62 6.37
C ARG A 16 -5.39 1.29 6.67
N ARG A 17 -6.29 2.26 6.57
CA ARG A 17 -7.72 2.04 6.78
C ARG A 17 -8.28 1.03 5.79
N GLN A 18 -7.86 1.11 4.53
CA GLN A 18 -8.28 0.15 3.49
C GLN A 18 -7.77 -1.27 3.77
N GLU A 19 -6.53 -1.42 4.26
CA GLU A 19 -5.86 -2.70 4.45
C GLU A 19 -6.27 -3.43 5.74
N SER A 20 -6.44 -2.71 6.84
CA SER A 20 -6.60 -3.30 8.17
C SER A 20 -8.04 -3.31 8.69
N SER A 21 -8.98 -2.67 8.00
CA SER A 21 -10.39 -2.60 8.42
C SER A 21 -11.18 -3.81 7.91
N VAL A 22 -11.83 -4.54 8.80
CA VAL A 22 -12.79 -5.62 8.46
C VAL A 22 -14.13 -5.03 8.06
N ASN A 23 -14.56 -3.99 8.77
CA ASN A 23 -15.72 -3.18 8.41
C ASN A 23 -15.21 -1.77 8.05
N ARG A 24 -15.06 -1.52 6.77
CA ARG A 24 -14.50 -0.26 6.24
C ARG A 24 -15.28 0.98 6.63
N ASP A 25 -16.50 0.82 7.09
CA ASP A 25 -17.38 1.89 7.54
C ASP A 25 -17.26 2.19 9.05
N ASP A 26 -16.57 1.31 9.82
CA ASP A 26 -16.33 1.51 11.25
C ASP A 26 -14.94 2.12 11.52
N PRO A 27 -14.83 3.40 11.86
CA PRO A 27 -13.55 4.05 12.16
C PRO A 27 -12.84 3.45 13.40
N ASN A 28 -13.56 2.70 14.26
CA ASN A 28 -12.99 2.09 15.47
C ASN A 28 -12.34 0.72 15.18
N GLU A 29 -12.61 0.11 14.04
CA GLU A 29 -12.05 -1.20 13.68
C GLU A 29 -10.56 -1.16 13.33
N VAL A 30 -10.00 0.05 13.20
CA VAL A 30 -8.56 0.29 12.99
C VAL A 30 -7.69 -0.15 14.18
N THR A 31 -8.32 -0.55 15.30
CA THR A 31 -7.64 -0.87 16.56
C THR A 31 -7.51 -2.36 16.84
N LYS A 32 -7.59 -3.24 15.83
CA LYS A 32 -7.37 -4.67 16.05
C LYS A 32 -6.00 -4.95 16.66
N PRO A 33 -5.93 -5.86 17.65
CA PRO A 33 -4.66 -6.24 18.23
C PRO A 33 -3.73 -6.86 17.18
N LEU A 34 -2.44 -6.54 17.28
CA LEU A 34 -1.38 -7.13 16.46
C LEU A 34 -0.94 -8.49 17.06
N PRO A 35 -0.41 -9.39 16.24
CA PRO A 35 -0.15 -9.23 14.81
C PRO A 35 -1.39 -9.41 13.95
N LEU A 36 -1.55 -8.54 12.93
CA LEU A 36 -2.56 -8.71 11.88
C LEU A 36 -1.96 -9.56 10.75
N VAL A 37 -2.36 -10.79 10.64
CA VAL A 37 -1.91 -11.71 9.59
C VAL A 37 -3.09 -12.10 8.71
N ASN A 38 -2.93 -11.89 7.41
CA ASN A 38 -3.91 -12.38 6.44
C ASN A 38 -3.63 -13.87 6.18
N PRO A 39 -4.57 -14.78 6.50
CA PRO A 39 -4.33 -16.22 6.39
C PRO A 39 -4.17 -16.70 4.94
N GLU A 40 -4.69 -15.97 3.95
CA GLU A 40 -4.62 -16.35 2.55
C GLU A 40 -3.34 -15.89 1.87
N SER A 41 -2.93 -14.63 2.11
CA SER A 41 -1.77 -14.02 1.44
C SER A 41 -0.50 -14.01 2.30
N GLY A 42 -0.61 -14.28 3.60
CA GLY A 42 0.48 -14.09 4.55
C GLY A 42 0.84 -12.63 4.81
N ALA A 43 0.08 -11.68 4.28
CA ALA A 43 0.32 -10.25 4.50
C ALA A 43 0.20 -9.91 5.98
N ARG A 44 1.07 -9.00 6.46
CA ARG A 44 1.27 -8.72 7.88
C ARG A 44 1.15 -7.25 8.22
N GLY A 45 0.74 -7.01 9.44
CA GLY A 45 0.71 -5.70 10.05
C GLY A 45 -0.38 -4.76 9.50
N PRO A 46 -0.43 -3.51 10.02
CA PRO A 46 -1.48 -2.56 9.67
C PRO A 46 -1.55 -2.18 8.19
N MET A 47 -0.43 -2.29 7.48
CA MET A 47 -0.33 -1.97 6.07
C MET A 47 -0.41 -3.21 5.17
N GLN A 48 -0.69 -4.40 5.74
CA GLN A 48 -0.85 -5.68 5.04
C GLN A 48 0.28 -5.97 4.03
N VAL A 49 1.52 -5.86 4.50
CA VAL A 49 2.72 -6.09 3.69
C VAL A 49 3.01 -7.58 3.59
N VAL A 50 3.23 -8.07 2.37
CA VAL A 50 3.64 -9.46 2.12
C VAL A 50 5.15 -9.59 2.38
N PRO A 51 5.60 -10.55 3.23
CA PRO A 51 7.01 -10.70 3.59
C PRO A 51 7.95 -10.85 2.40
N GLU A 52 7.56 -11.65 1.40
CA GLU A 52 8.35 -11.86 0.18
C GLU A 52 8.60 -10.53 -0.57
N ALA A 53 7.55 -9.71 -0.73
CA ALA A 53 7.68 -8.38 -1.34
C ALA A 53 8.52 -7.42 -0.48
N ALA A 54 8.50 -7.59 0.84
CA ALA A 54 9.28 -6.75 1.75
C ALA A 54 10.77 -7.11 1.75
N MET A 55 11.11 -8.34 1.44
CA MET A 55 12.50 -8.79 1.34
C MET A 55 13.17 -8.28 0.06
N ASP A 56 12.44 -8.25 -1.04
CA ASP A 56 12.90 -7.75 -2.33
C ASP A 56 11.79 -6.94 -3.04
N PRO A 57 11.62 -5.66 -2.67
CA PRO A 57 10.57 -4.83 -3.25
C PRO A 57 10.85 -4.45 -4.72
N GLY A 58 12.06 -4.64 -5.22
CA GLY A 58 12.50 -4.06 -6.47
C GLY A 58 12.54 -2.52 -6.40
N TYR A 59 12.67 -1.88 -7.56
CA TYR A 59 12.50 -0.41 -7.71
C TYR A 59 13.43 0.45 -6.82
N ALA A 60 14.64 -0.05 -6.54
CA ALA A 60 15.65 0.68 -5.75
C ALA A 60 16.04 2.01 -6.43
N GLU A 61 15.96 2.09 -7.75
CA GLU A 61 16.19 3.29 -8.56
C GLU A 61 15.19 4.42 -8.26
N TYR A 62 14.00 4.07 -7.71
CA TYR A 62 12.99 5.02 -7.23
C TYR A 62 12.99 5.17 -5.71
N GLY A 63 14.00 4.60 -5.02
CA GLY A 63 14.16 4.73 -3.58
C GLY A 63 13.42 3.69 -2.73
N ALA A 64 12.86 2.63 -3.34
CA ALA A 64 12.33 1.51 -2.58
C ALA A 64 13.42 0.82 -1.76
N LYS A 65 13.09 0.41 -0.54
CA LYS A 65 14.01 -0.26 0.39
C LYS A 65 13.38 -1.56 0.89
N ASN A 66 14.22 -2.58 1.10
CA ASN A 66 13.75 -3.78 1.76
C ASN A 66 13.52 -3.56 3.27
N VAL A 67 12.78 -4.46 3.88
CA VAL A 67 12.39 -4.34 5.30
C VAL A 67 13.59 -4.36 6.25
N PHE A 68 14.65 -5.09 5.89
CA PHE A 68 15.86 -5.18 6.70
C PHE A 68 16.60 -3.85 6.75
N ASP A 69 16.84 -3.22 5.59
CA ASP A 69 17.51 -1.91 5.52
C ASP A 69 16.75 -0.83 6.27
N ILE A 70 15.42 -0.90 6.24
CA ILE A 70 14.57 0.01 7.01
C ILE A 70 14.74 -0.22 8.51
N ALA A 71 14.62 -1.47 8.97
CA ALA A 71 14.77 -1.82 10.39
C ALA A 71 16.18 -1.55 10.89
N GLU A 72 17.22 -1.87 10.11
CA GLU A 72 18.61 -1.55 10.42
C GLU A 72 18.82 -0.04 10.61
N GLY A 73 18.21 0.77 9.75
CA GLY A 73 18.24 2.23 9.90
C GLY A 73 17.51 2.75 11.13
N MET A 74 16.42 2.09 11.54
CA MET A 74 15.62 2.48 12.70
C MET A 74 16.26 2.06 14.04
N PHE A 75 16.83 0.87 14.09
CA PHE A 75 17.30 0.27 15.35
C PHE A 75 18.83 0.29 15.52
N GLY A 76 19.58 0.61 14.47
CA GLY A 76 21.03 0.69 14.51
C GLY A 76 21.73 -0.66 14.66
N GLN A 77 21.06 -1.78 14.34
CA GLN A 77 21.61 -3.14 14.44
C GLN A 77 21.35 -3.91 13.15
N LYS A 78 22.14 -4.96 12.92
CA LYS A 78 21.97 -5.86 11.76
C LYS A 78 20.94 -6.94 12.06
N PHE A 79 20.24 -7.36 11.01
CA PHE A 79 19.26 -8.44 11.06
C PHE A 79 19.60 -9.52 10.04
N ASP A 80 19.32 -10.79 10.40
CA ASP A 80 19.42 -11.90 9.46
C ASP A 80 18.42 -11.72 8.33
N ARG A 81 18.89 -11.86 7.08
CA ARG A 81 18.08 -11.65 5.89
C ARG A 81 17.36 -12.93 5.49
N ASN A 82 16.35 -13.31 6.25
CA ASN A 82 15.52 -14.48 6.01
C ASN A 82 14.02 -14.16 6.19
N GLU A 83 13.17 -15.06 5.72
CA GLU A 83 11.72 -14.87 5.72
C GLU A 83 11.13 -14.73 7.14
N GLN A 84 11.66 -15.50 8.12
CA GLN A 84 11.15 -15.41 9.48
C GLN A 84 11.46 -14.03 10.09
N THR A 85 12.67 -13.54 9.92
CA THR A 85 13.06 -12.19 10.37
C THR A 85 12.23 -11.11 9.67
N ALA A 86 11.96 -11.26 8.38
CA ALA A 86 11.08 -10.34 7.65
C ALA A 86 9.66 -10.32 8.24
N LYS A 87 9.11 -11.48 8.59
CA LYS A 87 7.82 -11.60 9.27
C LYS A 87 7.82 -10.90 10.63
N ASP A 88 8.83 -11.18 11.44
CA ASP A 88 8.95 -10.59 12.80
C ASP A 88 9.07 -9.06 12.72
N LEU A 89 9.84 -8.54 11.77
CA LEU A 89 9.99 -7.10 11.54
C LEU A 89 8.68 -6.46 11.06
N LEU A 90 7.93 -7.12 10.19
CA LEU A 90 6.64 -6.62 9.71
C LEU A 90 5.53 -6.66 10.76
N ASP A 91 5.69 -7.43 11.83
CA ASP A 91 4.77 -7.41 12.98
C ASP A 91 5.01 -6.20 13.90
N ILE A 92 6.14 -5.48 13.73
CA ILE A 92 6.40 -4.21 14.40
C ILE A 92 5.70 -3.09 13.61
N PRO A 93 4.68 -2.40 14.19
CA PRO A 93 3.86 -1.44 13.46
C PRO A 93 4.65 -0.31 12.80
N GLU A 94 5.69 0.17 13.48
CA GLU A 94 6.54 1.25 13.03
C GLU A 94 7.37 0.84 11.81
N VAL A 95 7.92 -0.37 11.81
CA VAL A 95 8.66 -0.94 10.67
C VAL A 95 7.73 -1.19 9.50
N ASN A 96 6.57 -1.78 9.76
CA ASN A 96 5.54 -2.05 8.77
C ASN A 96 5.10 -0.77 8.05
N ARG A 97 4.84 0.29 8.81
CA ARG A 97 4.49 1.61 8.26
C ARG A 97 5.65 2.25 7.50
N ALA A 98 6.86 2.19 8.04
CA ALA A 98 8.05 2.78 7.38
C ALA A 98 8.35 2.08 6.05
N TYR A 99 8.16 0.76 5.98
CA TYR A 99 8.25 0.03 4.72
C TYR A 99 7.21 0.51 3.71
N ALA A 100 5.93 0.56 4.11
CA ALA A 100 4.84 1.01 3.25
C ALA A 100 5.06 2.45 2.76
N GLU A 101 5.61 3.32 3.62
CA GLU A 101 5.98 4.68 3.26
C GLU A 101 7.06 4.71 2.18
N ALA A 102 8.16 3.99 2.37
CA ALA A 102 9.26 3.95 1.42
C ALA A 102 8.81 3.40 0.06
N TYR A 103 8.00 2.33 0.08
CA TYR A 103 7.46 1.73 -1.13
C TYR A 103 6.49 2.69 -1.85
N MET A 104 5.61 3.36 -1.12
CA MET A 104 4.63 4.29 -1.70
C MET A 104 5.31 5.51 -2.33
N ARG A 105 6.37 6.06 -1.68
CA ARG A 105 7.19 7.14 -2.25
C ARG A 105 7.86 6.70 -3.55
N ALA A 106 8.41 5.49 -3.60
CA ALA A 106 9.01 4.93 -4.79
C ALA A 106 7.97 4.77 -5.93
N MET A 107 6.75 4.33 -5.62
CA MET A 107 5.68 4.20 -6.62
C MET A 107 5.22 5.57 -7.13
N ILE A 108 5.07 6.57 -6.27
CA ILE A 108 4.74 7.94 -6.69
C ILE A 108 5.81 8.47 -7.64
N GLN A 109 7.08 8.29 -7.31
CA GLN A 109 8.18 8.70 -8.19
C GLN A 109 8.19 7.93 -9.52
N ARG A 110 7.97 6.60 -9.48
CA ARG A 110 7.92 5.75 -10.67
C ARG A 110 6.80 6.16 -11.64
N PHE A 111 5.68 6.63 -11.13
CA PHE A 111 4.51 7.02 -11.92
C PHE A 111 4.40 8.55 -12.09
N ASP A 112 5.53 9.27 -12.00
CA ASP A 112 5.60 10.72 -12.27
C ASP A 112 4.57 11.54 -11.48
N GLY A 113 4.31 11.15 -10.22
CA GLY A 113 3.37 11.82 -9.34
C GLY A 113 1.90 11.38 -9.48
N ASP A 114 1.59 10.41 -10.33
CA ASP A 114 0.23 9.85 -10.46
C ASP A 114 -0.11 9.00 -9.23
N ILE A 115 -0.86 9.60 -8.31
CA ILE A 115 -1.22 8.97 -7.02
C ILE A 115 -2.11 7.75 -7.22
N ASP A 116 -3.03 7.77 -8.15
CA ASP A 116 -3.92 6.64 -8.42
C ASP A 116 -3.14 5.43 -8.93
N LYS A 117 -2.17 5.65 -9.82
CA LYS A 117 -1.27 4.57 -10.25
C LYS A 117 -0.43 4.04 -9.11
N ALA A 118 0.09 4.91 -8.26
CA ALA A 118 0.88 4.51 -7.11
C ALA A 118 0.03 3.68 -6.12
N VAL A 119 -1.19 4.11 -5.82
CA VAL A 119 -2.15 3.39 -4.97
C VAL A 119 -2.56 2.05 -5.59
N GLY A 120 -2.86 2.04 -6.88
CA GLY A 120 -3.15 0.81 -7.61
C GLY A 120 -1.98 -0.17 -7.64
N ALA A 121 -0.76 0.34 -7.77
CA ALA A 121 0.47 -0.46 -7.71
C ALA A 121 0.70 -1.08 -6.32
N TYR A 122 0.32 -0.38 -5.26
CA TYR A 122 0.36 -0.91 -3.91
C TYR A 122 -0.51 -2.16 -3.76
N ASN A 123 -1.72 -2.12 -4.32
CA ASN A 123 -2.67 -3.23 -4.29
C ASN A 123 -2.35 -4.37 -5.27
N ALA A 124 -2.18 -4.04 -6.55
CA ALA A 124 -2.12 -5.03 -7.63
C ALA A 124 -0.70 -5.32 -8.15
N GLY A 125 0.28 -4.57 -7.64
CA GLY A 125 1.65 -4.59 -8.16
C GLY A 125 1.84 -3.63 -9.35
N PRO A 126 3.02 -3.01 -9.46
CA PRO A 126 3.27 -1.94 -10.43
C PRO A 126 3.27 -2.40 -11.89
N GLY A 127 3.53 -3.67 -12.16
CA GLY A 127 3.45 -4.23 -13.51
C GLY A 127 2.06 -4.19 -14.13
N ARG A 128 1.01 -4.16 -13.30
CA ARG A 128 -0.37 -4.05 -13.78
C ARG A 128 -0.80 -2.62 -14.08
N MET A 129 -0.05 -1.64 -13.56
CA MET A 129 -0.31 -0.21 -13.81
C MET A 129 0.31 0.28 -15.10
N LEU A 130 1.16 -0.51 -15.73
CA LEU A 130 1.83 -0.19 -16.99
C LEU A 130 1.25 -1.08 -18.09
N GLY A 131 0.26 -0.61 -18.81
CA GLY A 131 -0.08 -1.18 -20.12
C GLY A 131 1.07 -0.91 -21.11
N ALA A 132 1.18 -1.73 -22.16
CA ALA A 132 2.22 -1.60 -23.19
C ALA A 132 2.26 -0.21 -23.88
N ASP A 133 1.22 0.61 -23.70
CA ASP A 133 1.07 1.97 -24.24
C ASP A 133 0.98 3.03 -23.13
N GLY A 134 1.33 2.69 -21.88
CA GLY A 134 1.27 3.60 -20.75
C GLY A 134 -0.14 3.96 -20.27
N LYS A 135 -1.19 3.31 -20.79
CA LYS A 135 -2.57 3.50 -20.35
C LYS A 135 -2.98 2.42 -19.35
N TYR A 136 -3.96 2.75 -18.49
CA TYR A 136 -4.64 1.76 -17.66
C TYR A 136 -5.38 0.77 -18.55
N TYR A 137 -4.97 -0.51 -18.54
CA TYR A 137 -5.75 -1.55 -19.18
C TYR A 137 -6.42 -2.43 -18.15
N ASN A 138 -7.75 -2.48 -18.21
CA ASN A 138 -8.59 -3.45 -17.53
C ASN A 138 -8.09 -3.81 -16.13
N LEU A 139 -7.90 -2.79 -15.29
CA LEU A 139 -7.65 -3.03 -13.88
C LEU A 139 -8.77 -3.92 -13.34
N PRO A 140 -8.46 -4.96 -12.56
CA PRO A 140 -9.47 -5.71 -11.86
C PRO A 140 -10.41 -4.75 -11.11
N GLU A 141 -11.71 -5.05 -11.09
CA GLU A 141 -12.72 -4.26 -10.38
C GLU A 141 -12.29 -4.01 -8.92
N GLU A 142 -11.71 -5.03 -8.29
CA GLU A 142 -11.12 -4.96 -6.96
C GLU A 142 -10.06 -3.84 -6.80
N THR A 143 -9.17 -3.69 -7.80
CA THR A 143 -8.14 -2.65 -7.76
C THR A 143 -8.74 -1.26 -8.01
N GLN A 144 -9.76 -1.16 -8.87
CA GLN A 144 -10.48 0.09 -9.10
C GLN A 144 -11.21 0.53 -7.82
N ASP A 145 -11.88 -0.41 -7.14
CA ASP A 145 -12.54 -0.17 -5.87
C ASP A 145 -11.52 0.23 -4.78
N TYR A 146 -10.37 -0.42 -4.76
CA TYR A 146 -9.28 -0.09 -3.83
C TYR A 146 -8.82 1.37 -4.00
N ILE A 147 -8.53 1.79 -5.22
CA ILE A 147 -8.14 3.18 -5.53
C ILE A 147 -9.24 4.15 -5.09
N GLY A 148 -10.49 3.84 -5.43
CA GLY A 148 -11.65 4.65 -5.07
C GLY A 148 -11.82 4.82 -3.55
N ASN A 149 -11.67 3.73 -2.80
CA ASN A 149 -11.79 3.73 -1.34
C ASN A 149 -10.65 4.54 -0.67
N VAL A 150 -9.40 4.33 -1.09
CA VAL A 150 -8.25 5.08 -0.56
C VAL A 150 -8.44 6.58 -0.82
N ARG A 151 -8.86 6.96 -2.03
CA ARG A 151 -9.17 8.36 -2.36
C ARG A 151 -10.27 8.93 -1.46
N GLN A 152 -11.34 8.17 -1.24
CA GLN A 152 -12.43 8.58 -0.36
C GLN A 152 -11.94 8.81 1.07
N TYR A 153 -11.15 7.90 1.63
CA TYR A 153 -10.61 8.03 2.99
C TYR A 153 -9.64 9.21 3.12
N TYR A 154 -8.80 9.42 2.11
CA TYR A 154 -7.92 10.58 2.07
C TYR A 154 -8.73 11.89 2.09
N ASN A 155 -9.72 12.03 1.22
CA ASN A 155 -10.56 13.22 1.12
C ASN A 155 -11.34 13.48 2.42
N GLN A 156 -11.83 12.42 3.08
CA GLN A 156 -12.49 12.54 4.39
C GLN A 156 -11.56 13.08 5.47
N SER A 157 -10.26 12.75 5.40
CA SER A 157 -9.28 13.15 6.42
C SER A 157 -8.68 14.53 6.19
N THR A 158 -8.57 14.98 4.95
CA THR A 158 -7.90 16.23 4.59
C THR A 158 -8.86 17.34 4.19
N GLY A 159 -10.08 17.00 3.74
CA GLY A 159 -10.96 17.93 3.03
C GLY A 159 -10.51 18.23 1.61
N ASP A 160 -9.39 17.69 1.18
CA ASP A 160 -8.77 17.89 -0.13
C ASP A 160 -9.00 16.68 -1.04
N ASN A 161 -8.96 16.92 -2.34
CA ASN A 161 -9.12 15.90 -3.36
C ASN A 161 -7.79 15.72 -4.11
N TYR A 162 -7.04 14.65 -3.83
CA TYR A 162 -5.99 14.28 -4.77
C TYR A 162 -6.64 13.57 -5.96
N GLY A 163 -6.35 13.99 -7.15
CA GLY A 163 -6.88 13.37 -8.35
C GLY A 163 -8.31 13.85 -8.69
N ILE A 164 -8.38 14.90 -9.47
CA ILE A 164 -9.61 15.41 -10.05
C ILE A 164 -9.97 14.52 -11.25
N THR A 165 -10.56 13.36 -11.01
CA THR A 165 -11.45 12.73 -11.97
C THR A 165 -12.57 12.11 -11.17
N VAL A 166 -13.78 12.64 -11.39
CA VAL A 166 -15.01 12.13 -10.80
C VAL A 166 -15.19 10.68 -11.25
N SER A 167 -14.75 9.74 -10.43
CA SER A 167 -15.10 8.33 -10.62
C SER A 167 -16.38 8.02 -9.86
N PRO A 168 -17.25 7.16 -10.41
CA PRO A 168 -18.52 6.84 -9.78
C PRO A 168 -18.30 6.24 -8.39
N THR A 169 -19.22 6.54 -7.49
CA THR A 169 -19.29 6.08 -6.11
C THR A 169 -18.93 4.61 -5.99
N PRO A 170 -17.94 4.23 -5.13
CA PRO A 170 -17.60 2.83 -4.92
C PRO A 170 -18.82 2.05 -4.43
N ARG A 171 -19.19 1.01 -5.16
CA ARG A 171 -20.22 0.07 -4.69
C ARG A 171 -19.55 -0.95 -3.80
N LEU A 172 -19.77 -0.85 -2.49
CA LEU A 172 -19.38 -1.86 -1.54
C LEU A 172 -20.12 -3.17 -1.86
N ARG A 173 -19.40 -4.21 -2.23
CA ARG A 173 -19.96 -5.57 -2.31
C ARG A 173 -19.77 -6.27 -0.98
N PRO A 174 -20.84 -6.88 -0.40
CA PRO A 174 -20.67 -7.79 0.73
C PRO A 174 -19.82 -8.99 0.27
N GLY A 175 -18.70 -9.26 0.94
CA GLY A 175 -17.87 -10.45 0.71
C GLY A 175 -16.69 -10.29 -0.24
N SER A 176 -16.25 -9.07 -0.56
CA SER A 176 -15.01 -8.90 -1.33
C SER A 176 -13.80 -9.40 -0.54
N VAL A 177 -13.07 -10.33 -1.13
CA VAL A 177 -11.81 -10.85 -0.61
C VAL A 177 -10.78 -9.72 -0.56
N ARG A 178 -10.04 -9.63 0.55
CA ARG A 178 -9.01 -8.59 0.73
C ARG A 178 -7.99 -8.60 -0.42
N PRO A 179 -7.54 -7.42 -0.86
CA PRO A 179 -6.51 -7.31 -1.88
C PRO A 179 -5.25 -8.05 -1.46
N LYS A 180 -4.68 -8.83 -2.38
CA LYS A 180 -3.39 -9.50 -2.19
C LYS A 180 -2.32 -8.56 -2.71
N MET A 181 -1.47 -8.06 -1.83
CA MET A 181 -0.19 -7.51 -2.26
C MET A 181 0.58 -8.63 -2.95
N ARG A 182 0.72 -8.57 -4.27
CA ARG A 182 1.53 -9.54 -5.01
C ARG A 182 2.98 -9.11 -5.02
N PRO A 183 3.93 -10.06 -4.86
CA PRO A 183 5.34 -9.75 -5.00
C PRO A 183 5.61 -9.07 -6.33
N ALA A 184 6.36 -7.98 -6.30
CA ALA A 184 6.96 -7.40 -7.48
C ALA A 184 7.99 -8.41 -7.99
N GLY A 185 7.68 -9.14 -9.07
CA GLY A 185 8.73 -9.94 -9.67
C GLY A 185 8.43 -11.36 -10.13
N LEU A 186 7.23 -11.66 -10.54
CA LEU A 186 7.01 -12.84 -11.40
C LEU A 186 6.55 -12.37 -12.77
N LEU A 187 7.55 -11.99 -13.59
CA LEU A 187 7.40 -11.96 -15.04
C LEU A 187 7.47 -13.41 -15.54
N GLY A 188 6.36 -13.94 -15.97
CA GLY A 188 6.26 -15.04 -16.89
C GLY A 188 5.77 -14.50 -18.21
#